data_89dc353a9fa4901fa00bf477384f3626
#
_entry.id   89dc353a9fa4901fa00bf477384f3626
#
_cell.length_a   1.000
_cell.length_b   1.000
_cell.length_c   1.000
_cell.angle_alpha   90.00
_cell.angle_beta   90.00
_cell.angle_gamma   90.00
#
_symmetry.space_group_name_H-M   'P 1'
#
loop_
_entity.id
_entity.type
_entity.pdbx_description
1 polymer ?
#
loop_
_entity_poly.entity_id
_entity_poly.type
_entity_poly.pdbx_seq_one_letter_code
_entity_poly.pdbx_strand_id
1 'polypeptide(L)'
;MFPVEGSKVLLIGLDAVDLDYLEPRLGTLPNLRRVFAEATVRRLDTPASVMSASVWPTFYTGTLPGEHGRYFPMQWDPAGMRLRKPASDWIDAEPFWRPLAREGLPVTTLDVQMVFPNRTNAGTEIVNWGAEYFGGFHCNRPELAREIQRRFGTNVLGPDVPVHKSERRLAGIRKTLLAVASRRGELSRWLLKNTAWRLFVAVFSECHRAGHYFWHDDDASAP
;
A
#
# COMPACT_ATOMS: atom_id res chain seq x y z
N MET A 1 4.55 -16.47 -18.84
CA MET A 1 3.72 -17.67 -18.66
C MET A 1 2.48 -17.21 -17.87
N PHE A 2 1.31 -17.12 -18.51
CA PHE A 2 0.08 -16.73 -17.82
C PHE A 2 -0.34 -17.85 -16.87
N PRO A 3 -0.94 -17.53 -15.70
CA PRO A 3 -1.35 -18.56 -14.76
C PRO A 3 -2.35 -19.51 -15.43
N VAL A 4 -2.19 -20.79 -15.11
CA VAL A 4 -3.07 -21.89 -15.53
C VAL A 4 -4.53 -21.46 -15.30
N GLU A 5 -5.39 -21.81 -16.25
CA GLU A 5 -6.83 -21.52 -16.19
C GLU A 5 -7.40 -21.91 -14.82
N GLY A 6 -8.00 -20.94 -14.09
CA GLY A 6 -8.48 -21.14 -12.71
C GLY A 6 -7.58 -20.63 -11.58
N SER A 7 -6.29 -20.35 -11.78
CA SER A 7 -5.39 -19.91 -10.72
C SER A 7 -5.73 -18.50 -10.20
N LYS A 8 -5.63 -18.31 -8.89
CA LYS A 8 -5.79 -17.02 -8.22
C LYS A 8 -4.46 -16.55 -7.62
N VAL A 9 -4.17 -15.27 -7.74
CA VAL A 9 -2.99 -14.65 -7.16
C VAL A 9 -3.43 -13.67 -6.08
N LEU A 10 -2.99 -13.89 -4.85
CA LEU A 10 -3.15 -12.98 -3.73
C LEU A 10 -1.79 -12.34 -3.43
N LEU A 11 -1.71 -11.01 -3.53
CA LEU A 11 -0.53 -10.24 -3.24
C LEU A 11 -0.81 -9.34 -2.04
N ILE A 12 -0.03 -9.52 -0.97
CA ILE A 12 -0.16 -8.72 0.25
C ILE A 12 1.14 -7.93 0.41
N GLY A 13 1.01 -6.60 0.36
CA GLY A 13 2.09 -5.67 0.67
C GLY A 13 2.04 -5.24 2.13
N LEU A 14 3.18 -5.31 2.81
CA LEU A 14 3.38 -4.73 4.13
C LEU A 14 4.37 -3.56 3.96
N ASP A 15 3.84 -2.35 4.02
CA ASP A 15 4.63 -1.15 3.72
C ASP A 15 5.66 -0.86 4.82
N ALA A 16 6.92 -0.69 4.43
CA ALA A 16 8.06 -0.42 5.31
C ALA A 16 8.29 -1.47 6.42
N VAL A 17 8.00 -2.73 6.14
CA VAL A 17 8.43 -3.82 7.03
C VAL A 17 9.83 -4.25 6.65
N ASP A 18 10.75 -4.04 7.58
CA ASP A 18 12.14 -4.46 7.46
C ASP A 18 12.28 -5.94 7.78
N LEU A 19 12.94 -6.71 6.90
CA LEU A 19 13.12 -8.15 7.09
C LEU A 19 14.10 -8.47 8.21
N ASP A 20 15.17 -7.70 8.38
CA ASP A 20 16.16 -7.91 9.43
C ASP A 20 15.56 -7.63 10.81
N TYR A 21 14.61 -6.70 10.88
CA TYR A 21 13.81 -6.47 12.09
C TYR A 21 12.79 -7.59 12.33
N LEU A 22 12.16 -8.11 11.27
CA LEU A 22 11.06 -9.08 11.36
C LEU A 22 11.55 -10.50 11.68
N GLU A 23 12.58 -10.98 10.99
CA GLU A 23 13.02 -12.38 11.07
C GLU A 23 13.33 -12.84 12.50
N PRO A 24 14.06 -12.10 13.36
CA PRO A 24 14.30 -12.50 14.74
C PRO A 24 13.02 -12.57 15.60
N ARG A 25 11.94 -11.92 15.16
CA ARG A 25 10.67 -11.80 15.90
C ARG A 25 9.59 -12.75 15.42
N LEU A 26 9.87 -13.59 14.42
CA LEU A 26 8.91 -14.57 13.89
C LEU A 26 8.36 -15.54 14.97
N GLY A 27 9.12 -15.77 16.04
CA GLY A 27 8.66 -16.55 17.18
C GLY A 27 7.38 -16.03 17.82
N THR A 28 7.17 -14.72 17.82
CA THR A 28 5.98 -14.03 18.37
C THR A 28 4.90 -13.79 17.34
N LEU A 29 5.14 -14.11 16.06
CA LEU A 29 4.27 -13.85 14.93
C LEU A 29 3.86 -15.15 14.22
N PRO A 30 2.95 -15.95 14.82
CA PRO A 30 2.72 -17.33 14.39
C PRO A 30 2.26 -17.46 12.94
N ASN A 31 1.46 -16.52 12.43
CA ASN A 31 1.01 -16.54 11.04
C ASN A 31 2.14 -16.24 10.05
N LEU A 32 2.96 -15.23 10.32
CA LEU A 32 4.12 -14.92 9.48
C LEU A 32 5.16 -16.04 9.56
N ARG A 33 5.43 -16.57 10.75
CA ARG A 33 6.33 -17.74 10.92
C ARG A 33 5.91 -18.90 10.02
N ARG A 34 4.60 -19.22 9.96
CA ARG A 34 4.10 -20.27 9.06
C ARG A 34 4.34 -19.95 7.60
N VAL A 35 4.06 -18.70 7.18
CA VAL A 35 4.32 -18.26 5.80
C VAL A 35 5.79 -18.39 5.46
N PHE A 36 6.68 -17.90 6.33
CA PHE A 36 8.14 -17.99 6.11
C PHE A 36 8.64 -19.43 6.05
N ALA A 37 8.05 -20.34 6.84
CA ALA A 37 8.44 -21.76 6.84
C ALA A 37 8.06 -22.50 5.53
N GLU A 38 7.02 -22.06 4.86
CA GLU A 38 6.49 -22.68 3.64
C GLU A 38 6.89 -21.92 2.35
N ALA A 39 7.36 -20.69 2.47
CA ALA A 39 7.64 -19.81 1.35
C ALA A 39 9.09 -19.85 0.88
N THR A 40 9.30 -19.41 -0.35
CA THR A 40 10.61 -19.02 -0.83
C THR A 40 10.84 -17.55 -0.53
N VAL A 41 11.77 -17.23 0.35
CA VAL A 41 12.16 -15.86 0.68
C VAL A 41 13.19 -15.34 -0.31
N ARG A 42 13.01 -14.13 -0.80
CA ARG A 42 13.93 -13.42 -1.69
C ARG A 42 14.04 -11.96 -1.26
N ARG A 43 15.26 -11.44 -1.26
CA ARG A 43 15.53 -10.01 -1.14
C ARG A 43 15.57 -9.41 -2.54
N LEU A 44 15.00 -8.23 -2.69
CA LEU A 44 14.98 -7.49 -3.94
C LEU A 44 15.64 -6.13 -3.70
N ASP A 45 16.44 -5.68 -4.67
CA ASP A 45 16.91 -4.31 -4.69
C ASP A 45 15.76 -3.37 -4.98
N THR A 46 15.75 -2.24 -4.31
CA THR A 46 14.70 -1.24 -4.43
C THR A 46 15.28 0.17 -4.51
N PRO A 47 14.59 1.13 -5.10
CA PRO A 47 15.02 2.53 -5.11
C PRO A 47 14.87 3.22 -3.74
N ALA A 48 14.51 2.51 -2.68
CA ALA A 48 14.30 3.06 -1.34
C ALA A 48 15.53 3.76 -0.78
N SER A 49 16.72 3.31 -1.14
CA SER A 49 18.01 3.94 -0.76
C SER A 49 18.15 5.38 -1.30
N VAL A 50 17.46 5.69 -2.40
CA VAL A 50 17.41 7.05 -2.97
C VAL A 50 16.20 7.80 -2.42
N MET A 51 15.01 7.17 -2.50
CA MET A 51 13.77 7.78 -2.03
C MET A 51 12.65 6.75 -1.85
N SER A 52 12.12 6.63 -0.65
CA SER A 52 11.05 5.66 -0.32
C SER A 52 9.78 5.88 -1.15
N ALA A 53 9.45 7.12 -1.51
CA ALA A 53 8.26 7.44 -2.32
C ALA A 53 8.30 6.85 -3.74
N SER A 54 9.46 6.40 -4.23
CA SER A 54 9.60 5.77 -5.55
C SER A 54 9.34 4.25 -5.54
N VAL A 55 9.31 3.61 -4.38
CA VAL A 55 9.24 2.14 -4.26
C VAL A 55 7.94 1.58 -4.84
N TRP A 56 6.79 2.12 -4.42
CA TRP A 56 5.49 1.65 -4.91
C TRP A 56 5.27 1.95 -6.40
N PRO A 57 5.59 3.16 -6.91
CA PRO A 57 5.59 3.40 -8.35
C PRO A 57 6.46 2.43 -9.14
N THR A 58 7.69 2.16 -8.70
CA THR A 58 8.58 1.16 -9.32
C THR A 58 7.93 -0.22 -9.32
N PHE A 59 7.37 -0.65 -8.18
CA PHE A 59 6.71 -1.94 -8.06
C PHE A 59 5.54 -2.08 -9.05
N TYR A 60 4.64 -1.09 -9.10
CA TYR A 60 3.43 -1.29 -9.89
C TYR A 60 3.58 -0.91 -11.38
N THR A 61 4.56 -0.12 -11.75
CA THR A 61 4.82 0.20 -13.16
C THR A 61 5.82 -0.78 -13.80
N GLY A 62 6.66 -1.45 -13.00
CA GLY A 62 7.75 -2.26 -13.49
C GLY A 62 8.88 -1.44 -14.10
N THR A 63 8.93 -0.12 -13.86
CA THR A 63 9.94 0.80 -14.40
C THR A 63 10.69 1.50 -13.29
N LEU A 64 11.86 2.06 -13.58
CA LEU A 64 12.70 2.76 -12.62
C LEU A 64 12.25 4.22 -12.42
N PRO A 65 12.66 4.88 -11.30
CA PRO A 65 12.28 6.27 -11.03
C PRO A 65 12.60 7.27 -12.14
N GLY A 66 13.68 7.04 -12.91
CA GLY A 66 14.04 7.85 -14.06
C GLY A 66 13.06 7.74 -15.24
N GLU A 67 12.31 6.64 -15.31
CA GLU A 67 11.32 6.39 -16.36
C GLU A 67 9.92 6.80 -15.91
N HIS A 68 9.46 6.33 -14.71
CA HIS A 68 8.13 6.70 -14.23
C HIS A 68 8.04 8.10 -13.62
N GLY A 69 9.16 8.79 -13.42
CA GLY A 69 9.20 10.18 -12.99
C GLY A 69 8.72 10.47 -11.57
N ARG A 70 8.49 9.44 -10.74
CA ARG A 70 8.03 9.62 -9.35
C ARG A 70 9.06 9.18 -8.35
N TYR A 71 9.63 10.16 -7.65
CA TYR A 71 10.70 9.92 -6.69
C TYR A 71 10.53 10.70 -5.39
N PHE A 72 9.60 11.68 -5.34
CA PHE A 72 9.39 12.52 -4.16
C PHE A 72 7.91 12.86 -3.94
N PRO A 73 7.44 13.05 -2.69
CA PRO A 73 6.07 13.49 -2.40
C PRO A 73 5.76 14.90 -2.91
N MET A 74 6.78 15.75 -3.00
CA MET A 74 6.74 17.08 -3.61
C MET A 74 7.87 17.18 -4.61
N GLN A 75 7.55 17.40 -5.87
CA GLN A 75 8.54 17.44 -6.94
C GLN A 75 8.57 18.82 -7.61
N TRP A 76 9.74 19.16 -8.13
CA TRP A 76 9.90 20.39 -8.93
C TRP A 76 9.14 20.26 -10.24
N ASP A 77 8.27 21.23 -10.49
CA ASP A 77 7.57 21.42 -11.76
C ASP A 77 8.30 22.52 -12.54
N PRO A 78 9.10 22.17 -13.56
CA PRO A 78 9.87 23.16 -14.30
C PRO A 78 8.99 24.09 -15.13
N ALA A 79 7.84 23.62 -15.61
CA ALA A 79 6.92 24.44 -16.38
C ALA A 79 6.25 25.53 -15.52
N GLY A 80 5.91 25.17 -14.28
CA GLY A 80 5.31 26.10 -13.32
C GLY A 80 6.32 26.79 -12.39
N MET A 81 7.63 26.47 -12.51
CA MET A 81 8.71 26.98 -11.64
C MET A 81 8.38 26.90 -10.15
N ARG A 82 7.84 25.76 -9.70
CA ARG A 82 7.38 25.58 -8.32
C ARG A 82 7.47 24.13 -7.88
N LEU A 83 7.53 23.91 -6.55
CA LEU A 83 7.28 22.61 -5.97
C LEU A 83 5.78 22.32 -5.94
N ARG A 84 5.39 21.14 -6.39
CA ARG A 84 4.01 20.66 -6.30
C ARG A 84 3.93 19.14 -6.05
N LYS A 85 2.79 18.69 -5.55
CA LYS A 85 2.51 17.25 -5.51
C LYS A 85 2.41 16.72 -6.94
N PRO A 86 2.95 15.53 -7.22
CA PRO A 86 2.76 14.88 -8.51
C PRO A 86 1.27 14.75 -8.85
N ALA A 87 0.95 14.96 -10.11
CA ALA A 87 -0.38 14.75 -10.66
C ALA A 87 -0.43 13.46 -11.49
N SER A 88 -1.62 13.01 -11.87
CA SER A 88 -1.81 11.75 -12.61
C SER A 88 -1.17 11.78 -14.01
N ASP A 89 -0.94 12.96 -14.55
CA ASP A 89 -0.28 13.20 -15.83
C ASP A 89 1.26 13.19 -15.77
N TRP A 90 1.84 12.99 -14.59
CA TRP A 90 3.29 12.92 -14.41
C TRP A 90 3.87 11.52 -14.57
N ILE A 91 3.02 10.53 -14.78
CA ILE A 91 3.42 9.14 -14.95
C ILE A 91 2.76 8.63 -16.22
N ASP A 92 3.57 8.35 -17.23
CA ASP A 92 3.10 7.72 -18.45
C ASP A 92 2.84 6.22 -18.25
N ALA A 93 3.51 5.60 -17.28
CA ALA A 93 3.35 4.20 -16.98
C ALA A 93 2.18 3.95 -16.01
N GLU A 94 1.28 3.05 -16.39
CA GLU A 94 0.15 2.65 -15.55
C GLU A 94 0.48 1.41 -14.70
N PRO A 95 -0.25 1.18 -13.60
CA PRO A 95 -0.12 -0.04 -12.82
C PRO A 95 -0.40 -1.31 -13.64
N PHE A 96 0.45 -2.33 -13.48
CA PHE A 96 0.42 -3.57 -14.27
C PHE A 96 -0.92 -4.31 -14.24
N TRP A 97 -1.72 -4.11 -13.23
CA TRP A 97 -3.05 -4.74 -13.14
C TRP A 97 -4.12 -4.09 -14.01
N ARG A 98 -3.94 -2.83 -14.44
CA ARG A 98 -4.93 -2.14 -15.29
C ARG A 98 -5.03 -2.71 -16.69
N PRO A 99 -3.92 -2.97 -17.43
CA PRO A 99 -4.01 -3.69 -18.69
C PRO A 99 -4.61 -5.09 -18.52
N LEU A 100 -4.25 -5.83 -17.46
CA LEU A 100 -4.86 -7.14 -17.18
C LEU A 100 -6.37 -7.03 -17.00
N ALA A 101 -6.85 -6.02 -16.30
CA ALA A 101 -8.28 -5.81 -16.09
C ALA A 101 -9.00 -5.42 -17.40
N ARG A 102 -8.37 -4.67 -18.30
CA ARG A 102 -8.93 -4.36 -19.62
C ARG A 102 -9.03 -5.59 -20.51
N GLU A 103 -8.12 -6.52 -20.37
CA GLU A 103 -8.17 -7.84 -21.04
C GLU A 103 -9.16 -8.83 -20.38
N GLY A 104 -9.98 -8.34 -19.44
CA GLY A 104 -11.04 -9.13 -18.81
C GLY A 104 -10.62 -9.96 -17.60
N LEU A 105 -9.37 -9.87 -17.12
CA LEU A 105 -8.98 -10.54 -15.89
C LEU A 105 -9.66 -9.84 -14.69
N PRO A 106 -10.41 -10.55 -13.84
CA PRO A 106 -10.99 -9.97 -12.64
C PRO A 106 -9.87 -9.55 -11.66
N VAL A 107 -9.73 -8.24 -11.46
CA VAL A 107 -8.74 -7.65 -10.57
C VAL A 107 -9.44 -6.89 -9.45
N THR A 108 -8.94 -7.02 -8.22
CA THR A 108 -9.33 -6.18 -7.10
C THR A 108 -8.07 -5.68 -6.38
N THR A 109 -7.96 -4.37 -6.20
CA THR A 109 -6.84 -3.77 -5.45
C THR A 109 -7.37 -2.93 -4.28
N LEU A 110 -6.64 -2.96 -3.16
CA LEU A 110 -6.92 -2.20 -1.95
C LEU A 110 -5.68 -1.47 -1.48
N ASP A 111 -5.75 -0.15 -1.46
CA ASP A 111 -4.78 0.77 -0.86
C ASP A 111 -3.32 0.58 -1.30
N VAL A 112 -3.09 0.22 -2.56
CA VAL A 112 -1.73 0.30 -3.10
C VAL A 112 -1.27 1.75 -3.05
N GLN A 113 -0.10 1.95 -2.45
CA GLN A 113 0.40 3.29 -2.14
C GLN A 113 0.72 4.10 -3.40
N MET A 114 0.50 5.40 -3.34
CA MET A 114 0.89 6.34 -4.40
C MET A 114 0.18 6.11 -5.75
N VAL A 115 -0.88 5.32 -5.79
CA VAL A 115 -1.71 5.11 -6.99
C VAL A 115 -2.74 6.21 -7.12
N PHE A 116 -2.86 6.78 -8.32
CA PHE A 116 -3.96 7.70 -8.63
C PHE A 116 -5.26 6.94 -8.90
N PRO A 117 -6.41 7.52 -8.53
CA PRO A 117 -7.70 6.90 -8.75
C PRO A 117 -7.93 6.50 -10.21
N ASN A 118 -8.34 5.26 -10.42
CA ASN A 118 -8.79 4.78 -11.72
C ASN A 118 -10.19 5.33 -12.03
N ARG A 119 -10.33 5.94 -13.19
CA ARG A 119 -11.62 6.49 -13.66
C ARG A 119 -12.34 5.57 -14.64
N THR A 120 -11.73 4.42 -14.97
CA THR A 120 -12.35 3.40 -15.84
C THR A 120 -13.09 2.36 -15.02
N ASN A 121 -13.95 1.58 -15.69
CA ASN A 121 -14.67 0.45 -15.08
C ASN A 121 -13.90 -0.89 -15.22
N ALA A 122 -12.63 -0.87 -15.63
CA ALA A 122 -11.81 -2.07 -15.70
C ALA A 122 -11.28 -2.42 -14.30
N GLY A 123 -11.58 -3.63 -13.84
CA GLY A 123 -11.22 -4.09 -12.49
C GLY A 123 -11.98 -3.37 -11.36
N THR A 124 -11.54 -3.59 -10.14
CA THR A 124 -12.00 -2.91 -8.93
C THR A 124 -10.80 -2.33 -8.22
N GLU A 125 -10.70 -1.01 -8.16
CA GLU A 125 -9.63 -0.32 -7.48
C GLU A 125 -10.16 0.54 -6.33
N ILE A 126 -9.60 0.31 -5.14
CA ILE A 126 -9.91 1.04 -3.92
C ILE A 126 -8.61 1.70 -3.46
N VAL A 127 -8.60 3.04 -3.43
CA VAL A 127 -7.44 3.82 -3.02
C VAL A 127 -7.79 4.79 -1.90
N ASN A 128 -6.82 5.08 -1.07
CA ASN A 128 -6.93 6.00 0.06
C ASN A 128 -8.04 5.63 1.07
N TRP A 129 -8.33 4.33 1.24
CA TRP A 129 -9.20 3.90 2.32
C TRP A 129 -8.49 4.06 3.66
N GLY A 130 -7.24 3.66 3.75
CA GLY A 130 -6.41 3.63 4.97
C GLY A 130 -5.44 4.78 5.11
N ALA A 131 -5.02 5.41 4.05
CA ALA A 131 -4.11 6.55 4.08
C ALA A 131 -4.42 7.49 2.92
N GLU A 132 -4.44 8.78 3.17
CA GLU A 132 -4.71 9.76 2.14
C GLU A 132 -3.40 10.27 1.53
N TYR A 133 -3.16 9.93 0.27
CA TYR A 133 -2.04 10.49 -0.49
C TYR A 133 -2.49 11.51 -1.54
N PHE A 134 -3.53 11.18 -2.32
CA PHE A 134 -3.99 12.01 -3.43
C PHE A 134 -5.52 11.96 -3.54
N GLY A 135 -6.20 12.98 -3.07
CA GLY A 135 -7.61 13.20 -3.39
C GLY A 135 -8.64 12.39 -2.59
N GLY A 136 -8.28 11.88 -1.43
CA GLY A 136 -9.22 11.19 -0.54
C GLY A 136 -9.61 9.77 -0.99
N PHE A 137 -10.53 9.15 -0.25
CA PHE A 137 -11.04 7.82 -0.55
C PHE A 137 -11.71 7.77 -1.93
N HIS A 138 -11.32 6.81 -2.73
CA HIS A 138 -11.92 6.54 -4.03
C HIS A 138 -12.06 5.04 -4.29
N CYS A 139 -13.18 4.67 -4.90
CA CYS A 139 -13.38 3.36 -5.51
C CYS A 139 -14.06 3.56 -6.85
N ASN A 140 -13.52 2.94 -7.91
CA ASN A 140 -14.08 3.04 -9.26
C ASN A 140 -15.41 2.27 -9.46
N ARG A 141 -15.95 1.69 -8.39
CA ARG A 141 -17.27 1.03 -8.30
C ARG A 141 -18.13 1.78 -7.28
N PRO A 142 -19.01 2.69 -7.70
CA PRO A 142 -19.75 3.56 -6.77
C PRO A 142 -20.59 2.81 -5.72
N GLU A 143 -21.24 1.70 -6.12
CA GLU A 143 -22.03 0.88 -5.20
C GLU A 143 -21.13 0.26 -4.12
N LEU A 144 -19.99 -0.30 -4.54
CA LEU A 144 -19.01 -0.87 -3.63
C LEU A 144 -18.42 0.21 -2.71
N ALA A 145 -18.17 1.41 -3.24
CA ALA A 145 -17.68 2.54 -2.43
C ALA A 145 -18.65 2.85 -1.27
N ARG A 146 -19.96 2.94 -1.57
CA ARG A 146 -20.99 3.18 -0.54
C ARG A 146 -21.04 2.06 0.49
N GLU A 147 -20.94 0.80 0.05
CA GLU A 147 -20.96 -0.34 0.94
C GLU A 147 -19.72 -0.40 1.85
N ILE A 148 -18.53 -0.10 1.32
CA ILE A 148 -17.30 0.00 2.11
C ILE A 148 -17.44 1.10 3.16
N GLN A 149 -17.90 2.30 2.76
CA GLN A 149 -18.09 3.41 3.68
C GLN A 149 -19.08 3.07 4.80
N ARG A 150 -20.19 2.42 4.46
CA ARG A 150 -21.22 2.04 5.43
C ARG A 150 -20.72 1.00 6.44
N ARG A 151 -19.95 0.00 6.00
CA ARG A 151 -19.49 -1.14 6.84
C ARG A 151 -18.22 -0.84 7.61
N PHE A 152 -17.26 -0.22 6.94
CA PHE A 152 -15.90 -0.07 7.44
C PHE A 152 -15.51 1.38 7.70
N GLY A 153 -16.35 2.33 7.33
CA GLY A 153 -16.03 3.75 7.33
C GLY A 153 -15.01 4.10 6.25
N THR A 154 -14.53 5.32 6.30
CA THR A 154 -13.35 5.77 5.58
C THR A 154 -12.26 6.06 6.58
N ASN A 155 -11.04 5.87 6.18
CA ASN A 155 -9.99 5.99 7.10
C ASN A 155 -9.55 7.29 7.59
N VAL A 156 -9.00 7.15 8.64
CA VAL A 156 -8.76 8.06 9.62
C VAL A 156 -7.42 7.96 10.30
N LEU A 157 -6.36 7.62 9.54
CA LEU A 157 -5.02 7.76 10.09
C LEU A 157 -4.60 9.23 10.19
N GLY A 158 -5.33 10.16 9.57
CA GLY A 158 -4.96 11.56 9.54
C GLY A 158 -3.61 11.81 8.84
N PRO A 159 -3.09 13.01 8.82
CA PRO A 159 -1.80 13.31 8.24
C PRO A 159 -0.68 12.64 9.02
N ASP A 160 0.30 12.11 8.30
CA ASP A 160 1.53 11.60 8.89
C ASP A 160 2.47 12.77 9.15
N VAL A 161 2.56 13.18 10.40
CA VAL A 161 3.41 14.29 10.80
C VAL A 161 4.39 13.78 11.87
N PRO A 162 5.63 13.45 11.47
CA PRO A 162 6.66 12.97 12.38
C PRO A 162 7.20 14.13 13.23
N VAL A 163 6.45 14.53 14.23
CA VAL A 163 6.88 15.48 15.25
C VAL A 163 6.91 14.80 16.60
N HIS A 164 7.77 15.27 17.47
CA HIS A 164 7.88 14.76 18.84
C HIS A 164 6.50 14.73 19.52
N LYS A 165 6.11 13.58 20.06
CA LYS A 165 4.81 13.35 20.68
C LYS A 165 4.98 12.98 22.15
N SER A 166 4.06 13.42 22.99
CA SER A 166 3.99 12.92 24.36
C SER A 166 3.61 11.44 24.39
N GLU A 167 4.01 10.72 25.44
CA GLU A 167 3.68 9.30 25.63
C GLU A 167 2.17 9.01 25.51
N ARG A 168 1.33 9.88 26.09
CA ARG A 168 -0.13 9.77 25.96
C ARG A 168 -0.58 9.79 24.50
N ARG A 169 0.03 10.63 23.67
CA ARG A 169 -0.29 10.76 22.25
C ARG A 169 0.21 9.55 21.48
N LEU A 170 1.40 9.06 21.79
CA LEU A 170 1.95 7.82 21.22
C LEU A 170 1.06 6.60 21.53
N ALA A 171 0.59 6.47 22.78
CA ALA A 171 -0.36 5.41 23.15
C ALA A 171 -1.66 5.49 22.34
N GLY A 172 -2.18 6.71 22.10
CA GLY A 172 -3.33 6.93 21.21
C GLY A 172 -3.07 6.53 19.77
N ILE A 173 -1.91 6.91 19.21
CA ILE A 173 -1.48 6.54 17.86
C ILE A 173 -1.39 5.01 17.73
N ARG A 174 -0.72 4.33 18.67
CA ARG A 174 -0.62 2.87 18.70
C ARG A 174 -1.99 2.21 18.68
N LYS A 175 -2.92 2.65 19.52
CA LYS A 175 -4.29 2.13 19.55
C LYS A 175 -4.99 2.31 18.20
N THR A 176 -4.85 3.48 17.59
CA THR A 176 -5.43 3.78 16.28
C THR A 176 -4.85 2.89 15.17
N LEU A 177 -3.51 2.74 15.11
CA LEU A 177 -2.85 1.90 14.11
C LEU A 177 -3.31 0.45 14.21
N LEU A 178 -3.37 -0.12 15.42
CA LEU A 178 -3.85 -1.48 15.63
C LEU A 178 -5.32 -1.66 15.21
N ALA A 179 -6.17 -0.70 15.55
CA ALA A 179 -7.59 -0.73 15.17
C ALA A 179 -7.77 -0.64 13.64
N VAL A 180 -7.00 0.21 12.97
CA VAL A 180 -7.05 0.36 11.51
C VAL A 180 -6.51 -0.88 10.81
N ALA A 181 -5.40 -1.44 11.26
CA ALA A 181 -4.85 -2.69 10.72
C ALA A 181 -5.87 -3.85 10.82
N SER A 182 -6.54 -3.99 11.97
CA SER A 182 -7.60 -4.99 12.16
C SER A 182 -8.75 -4.78 11.17
N ARG A 183 -9.24 -3.54 11.07
CA ARG A 183 -10.35 -3.17 10.18
C ARG A 183 -9.98 -3.34 8.70
N ARG A 184 -8.73 -3.06 8.31
CA ARG A 184 -8.22 -3.33 6.95
C ARG A 184 -8.21 -4.83 6.67
N GLY A 185 -7.81 -5.65 7.65
CA GLY A 185 -7.89 -7.10 7.54
C GLY A 185 -9.32 -7.59 7.37
N GLU A 186 -10.29 -7.01 8.08
CA GLU A 186 -11.72 -7.32 7.92
C GLU A 186 -12.25 -6.91 6.54
N LEU A 187 -11.91 -5.70 6.07
CA LEU A 187 -12.26 -5.21 4.74
C LEU A 187 -11.65 -6.11 3.65
N SER A 188 -10.37 -6.47 3.79
CA SER A 188 -9.71 -7.37 2.83
C SER A 188 -10.41 -8.73 2.74
N ARG A 189 -10.73 -9.34 3.88
CA ARG A 189 -11.49 -10.61 3.91
C ARG A 189 -12.89 -10.49 3.32
N TRP A 190 -13.54 -9.35 3.56
CA TRP A 190 -14.86 -9.09 2.99
C TRP A 190 -14.78 -8.91 1.47
N LEU A 191 -13.81 -8.15 0.95
CA LEU A 191 -13.58 -7.97 -0.47
C LEU A 191 -13.25 -9.30 -1.18
N LEU A 192 -12.39 -10.14 -0.59
CA LEU A 192 -12.06 -11.46 -1.11
C LEU A 192 -13.29 -12.35 -1.31
N LYS A 193 -14.35 -12.14 -0.51
CA LYS A 193 -15.61 -12.90 -0.59
C LYS A 193 -16.66 -12.25 -1.49
N ASN A 194 -16.62 -10.93 -1.65
CA ASN A 194 -17.71 -10.16 -2.25
C ASN A 194 -17.34 -9.46 -3.56
N THR A 195 -16.10 -9.62 -4.03
CA THR A 195 -15.68 -9.14 -5.36
C THR A 195 -15.20 -10.29 -6.22
N ALA A 196 -15.34 -10.13 -7.54
CA ALA A 196 -14.70 -11.04 -8.48
C ALA A 196 -13.20 -10.73 -8.55
N TRP A 197 -12.36 -11.75 -8.38
CA TRP A 197 -10.92 -11.59 -8.50
C TRP A 197 -10.19 -12.87 -8.95
N ARG A 198 -9.21 -12.65 -9.77
CA ARG A 198 -8.13 -13.59 -10.13
C ARG A 198 -6.78 -13.05 -9.66
N LEU A 199 -6.67 -11.72 -9.63
CA LEU A 199 -5.60 -10.99 -8.97
C LEU A 199 -6.21 -10.12 -7.86
N PHE A 200 -5.73 -10.32 -6.64
CA PHE A 200 -6.08 -9.47 -5.49
C PHE A 200 -4.80 -8.88 -4.92
N VAL A 201 -4.75 -7.55 -4.82
CA VAL A 201 -3.62 -6.83 -4.24
C VAL A 201 -4.12 -6.01 -3.06
N ALA A 202 -3.55 -6.20 -1.88
CA ALA A 202 -3.86 -5.38 -0.71
C ALA A 202 -2.58 -4.90 -0.03
N VAL A 203 -2.53 -3.62 0.35
CA VAL A 203 -1.37 -3.03 1.02
C VAL A 203 -1.77 -2.54 2.40
N PHE A 204 -0.95 -2.89 3.38
CA PHE A 204 -1.05 -2.48 4.78
C PHE A 204 0.03 -1.44 5.06
N SER A 205 -0.37 -0.18 5.27
CA SER A 205 0.52 0.96 5.50
C SER A 205 0.77 1.27 6.97
N GLU A 206 0.17 0.52 7.87
CA GLU A 206 0.25 0.80 9.30
C GLU A 206 1.65 0.61 9.86
N CYS A 207 2.44 -0.31 9.29
CA CYS A 207 3.83 -0.53 9.69
C CYS A 207 4.72 0.66 9.33
N HIS A 208 4.53 1.26 8.14
CA HIS A 208 5.20 2.49 7.75
C HIS A 208 4.99 3.61 8.78
N ARG A 209 3.74 3.83 9.15
CA ARG A 209 3.41 4.82 10.17
C ARG A 209 3.93 4.46 11.56
N ALA A 210 3.90 3.19 11.92
CA ALA A 210 4.48 2.73 13.18
C ALA A 210 5.98 3.05 13.23
N GLY A 211 6.70 2.85 12.16
CA GLY A 211 8.11 3.19 12.04
C GLY A 211 8.38 4.67 12.33
N HIS A 212 7.58 5.60 11.77
CA HIS A 212 7.74 7.04 12.03
C HIS A 212 7.56 7.47 13.49
N TYR A 213 6.88 6.68 14.30
CA TYR A 213 6.56 7.07 15.69
C TYR A 213 7.23 6.19 16.74
N PHE A 214 7.57 4.95 16.41
CA PHE A 214 8.00 3.96 17.40
C PHE A 214 9.35 3.32 17.08
N TRP A 215 9.98 3.66 15.95
CA TRP A 215 11.32 3.23 15.67
C TRP A 215 12.30 4.01 16.53
N HIS A 216 13.18 3.31 17.25
CA HIS A 216 14.25 3.87 18.05
C HIS A 216 15.61 3.41 17.51
N ASP A 217 16.65 4.19 17.72
CA ASP A 217 18.01 3.88 17.24
C ASP A 217 18.51 2.53 17.79
N ASP A 218 18.10 2.16 19.00
CA ASP A 218 18.43 0.87 19.62
C ASP A 218 17.82 -0.32 18.85
N ASP A 219 16.72 -0.12 18.12
CA ASP A 219 16.10 -1.15 17.29
C ASP A 219 16.91 -1.45 16.03
N ALA A 220 17.70 -0.49 15.53
CA ALA A 220 18.54 -0.65 14.35
C ALA A 220 19.81 -1.49 14.63
N SER A 221 20.18 -1.61 15.90
CA SER A 221 21.36 -2.40 16.33
C SER A 221 21.01 -3.83 16.79
N ALA A 222 19.74 -4.20 16.77
CA ALA A 222 19.33 -5.56 17.08
C ALA A 222 19.72 -6.49 15.90
N PRO A 223 20.47 -7.57 16.17
CA PRO A 223 20.92 -8.52 15.15
C PRO A 223 19.75 -9.29 14.52
#